data_6216e160a9b2c0030ba4ff4a5db255f5
#
_entry.id   6216e160a9b2c0030ba4ff4a5db255f5
#
_cell.length_a   1.000
_cell.length_b   1.000
_cell.length_c   1.000
_cell.angle_alpha   90.00
_cell.angle_beta   90.00
_cell.angle_gamma   90.00
#
_symmetry.space_group_name_H-M   'P 1'
#
loop_
_entity.id
_entity.type
_entity.pdbx_description
1 polymer ?
#
loop_
_entity_poly.entity_id
_entity_poly.type
_entity_poly.pdbx_seq_one_letter_code
_entity_poly.pdbx_strand_id
1 'polypeptide(L)'
;MERTTPLHRHWLRAIVLSLTIGAIAAARAEDAAPPGDPVEFQWGVKIPLRDGVRLNATLYKPREQKGPLPCVFTLTPYISQSYHERGMYFAAHGYVFLTVDVRGRGNSEGEFTPLLQEAKDGHDVVEWLAGQSYCDGKVTMWGGSYAGYDQWASAKEFPPHLATIVPVASPKPGVDYPMQHNMFYSYDTQWLTLVSGRTSQEGIFGDGRFWSAQFRRWFDAHAPFRELDRYVGNPSPHFQTWLDHPMLDAYWDSFSPTPEQYARLALPILSICGQYDGDQPGALAFYREHMRYGSAQAKDRHYLIIGPWDHAGTRTPKAEVGGLKFGAASLLDMNGLHRSWYDWTMKGGGKPGFLKDKVAWYVTGEEAWRYSPTLDAITAREDTWYLDSVEARANDVFASGDLQRDKPRGRTPDRYVYDPLDTSSAEWEQDDEPEGLVDQRGAMLYSGKALFYHSPVFTHDTDIAGFFKLAAWISLDQPDTDITVGVTEVKADGSSVYLAGDSLRARYRKSLRAAEAVKPGAIERYDFSRFSFVARRVAKGSRLRLMIAPINS
;
A
#
# COMPACT_ATOMS: atom_id res chain seq x y z
N MET A 1 18.75 -61.65 26.83
CA MET A 1 17.95 -61.55 28.08
C MET A 1 16.91 -60.49 27.75
N GLU A 2 15.74 -60.85 27.22
CA GLU A 2 14.52 -61.26 27.93
C GLU A 2 14.16 -60.24 29.00
N ARG A 3 13.00 -59.58 29.04
CA ARG A 3 11.59 -59.95 28.86
C ARG A 3 10.77 -58.63 28.98
N THR A 4 9.80 -58.40 28.20
CA THR A 4 8.33 -58.67 28.20
C THR A 4 7.49 -57.52 28.77
N THR A 5 6.57 -57.08 27.91
CA THR A 5 5.30 -56.37 28.22
C THR A 5 4.39 -57.17 29.18
N PRO A 6 3.39 -56.55 29.81
CA PRO A 6 2.05 -56.75 29.27
C PRO A 6 1.02 -55.62 29.42
N LEU A 7 0.03 -55.71 28.54
CA LEU A 7 -1.32 -55.15 28.53
C LEU A 7 -2.14 -55.38 29.83
N HIS A 8 -3.14 -54.51 30.11
CA HIS A 8 -4.52 -54.85 30.53
C HIS A 8 -5.29 -53.51 30.79
N ARG A 9 -6.38 -53.31 30.10
CA ARG A 9 -7.80 -53.73 30.17
C ARG A 9 -8.70 -52.76 30.98
N HIS A 10 -9.66 -52.21 30.23
CA HIS A 10 -11.06 -51.86 30.51
C HIS A 10 -11.56 -51.63 31.94
N TRP A 11 -12.32 -50.53 32.11
CA TRP A 11 -13.59 -50.52 32.84
C TRP A 11 -14.57 -49.48 32.25
N LEU A 12 -15.67 -50.02 31.68
CA LEU A 12 -16.95 -49.34 31.44
C LEU A 12 -17.62 -49.08 32.79
N ARG A 13 -18.14 -47.88 32.99
CA ARG A 13 -19.22 -47.65 33.94
C ARG A 13 -20.38 -46.96 33.24
N ALA A 14 -21.47 -47.70 33.11
CA ALA A 14 -22.79 -47.23 32.74
C ALA A 14 -23.39 -46.44 33.92
N ILE A 15 -23.89 -45.23 33.65
CA ILE A 15 -24.76 -44.50 34.55
C ILE A 15 -26.15 -44.53 33.93
N VAL A 16 -27.06 -45.19 34.63
CA VAL A 16 -28.51 -45.18 34.39
C VAL A 16 -29.05 -43.84 34.87
N LEU A 17 -29.62 -43.03 33.96
CA LEU A 17 -30.33 -41.82 34.32
C LEU A 17 -31.84 -42.05 34.20
N SER A 18 -32.52 -41.92 35.31
CA SER A 18 -33.97 -42.06 35.46
C SER A 18 -34.72 -40.92 34.76
N LEU A 19 -35.64 -41.26 33.85
CA LEU A 19 -36.59 -40.36 33.23
C LEU A 19 -37.66 -39.92 34.24
N THR A 20 -37.70 -38.64 34.56
CA THR A 20 -38.93 -38.00 35.08
C THR A 20 -39.52 -37.14 33.95
N ILE A 21 -40.65 -37.57 33.45
CA ILE A 21 -41.45 -36.89 32.43
C ILE A 21 -42.18 -35.74 33.13
N GLY A 22 -41.66 -34.51 32.99
CA GLY A 22 -42.39 -33.27 33.24
C GLY A 22 -42.92 -32.73 31.94
N ALA A 23 -44.22 -32.78 31.70
CA ALA A 23 -44.89 -32.18 30.58
C ALA A 23 -44.85 -30.63 30.73
N ILE A 24 -43.89 -29.99 30.06
CA ILE A 24 -43.94 -28.54 29.83
C ILE A 24 -44.56 -28.39 28.45
N ALA A 25 -45.77 -27.81 28.40
CA ALA A 25 -46.37 -27.36 27.16
C ALA A 25 -45.52 -26.25 26.57
N ALA A 26 -44.64 -26.59 25.64
CA ALA A 26 -43.92 -25.63 24.79
C ALA A 26 -44.96 -25.03 23.85
N ALA A 27 -45.35 -23.77 24.08
CA ALA A 27 -45.98 -22.98 23.02
C ALA A 27 -45.02 -22.99 21.82
N ARG A 28 -45.43 -23.60 20.73
CA ARG A 28 -44.79 -23.44 19.43
C ARG A 28 -44.86 -21.95 19.10
N ALA A 29 -43.73 -21.25 19.27
CA ALA A 29 -43.50 -20.07 18.46
C ALA A 29 -43.57 -20.54 17.01
N GLU A 30 -44.49 -20.05 16.24
CA GLU A 30 -44.46 -20.19 14.79
C GLU A 30 -43.07 -19.72 14.38
N ASP A 31 -42.31 -20.63 13.74
CA ASP A 31 -41.06 -20.30 13.07
C ASP A 31 -41.44 -19.26 12.00
N ALA A 32 -41.27 -17.99 12.35
CA ALA A 32 -41.23 -16.93 11.34
C ALA A 32 -40.09 -17.33 10.42
N ALA A 33 -40.38 -17.54 9.15
CA ALA A 33 -39.37 -17.78 8.14
C ALA A 33 -38.26 -16.72 8.32
N PRO A 34 -36.96 -17.10 8.31
CA PRO A 34 -35.90 -16.12 8.45
C PRO A 34 -36.16 -14.97 7.50
N PRO A 35 -35.99 -13.71 7.93
CA PRO A 35 -36.22 -12.58 7.06
C PRO A 35 -35.43 -12.82 5.77
N GLY A 36 -36.10 -12.77 4.63
CA GLY A 36 -35.48 -13.02 3.33
C GLY A 36 -34.26 -12.12 3.19
N ASP A 37 -33.21 -12.61 2.52
CA ASP A 37 -32.00 -11.84 2.25
C ASP A 37 -32.40 -10.48 1.63
N PRO A 38 -32.02 -9.33 2.22
CA PRO A 38 -32.38 -8.01 1.72
C PRO A 38 -31.73 -7.68 0.37
N VAL A 39 -30.78 -8.49 -0.09
CA VAL A 39 -30.03 -8.28 -1.34
C VAL A 39 -30.44 -9.27 -2.41
N GLU A 40 -30.65 -8.77 -3.61
CA GLU A 40 -30.76 -9.57 -4.82
C GLU A 40 -29.41 -9.64 -5.51
N PHE A 41 -29.03 -10.83 -5.91
CA PHE A 41 -27.76 -11.15 -6.53
C PHE A 41 -28.00 -11.70 -7.94
N GLN A 42 -27.22 -11.20 -8.92
CA GLN A 42 -27.21 -11.73 -10.27
C GLN A 42 -25.77 -11.95 -10.74
N TRP A 43 -25.40 -13.20 -10.93
CA TRP A 43 -24.08 -13.58 -11.41
C TRP A 43 -24.02 -13.62 -12.94
N GLY A 44 -22.81 -13.34 -13.51
CA GLY A 44 -22.58 -13.52 -14.94
C GLY A 44 -23.12 -12.42 -15.83
N VAL A 45 -23.34 -11.21 -15.29
CA VAL A 45 -23.70 -10.03 -16.08
C VAL A 45 -22.57 -9.70 -17.06
N LYS A 46 -22.90 -9.48 -18.33
CA LYS A 46 -21.93 -9.14 -19.37
C LYS A 46 -22.01 -7.65 -19.71
N ILE A 47 -20.89 -6.97 -19.57
CA ILE A 47 -20.74 -5.55 -19.87
C ILE A 47 -19.99 -5.42 -21.21
N PRO A 48 -20.67 -4.99 -22.29
CA PRO A 48 -20.02 -4.77 -23.58
C PRO A 48 -19.16 -3.51 -23.53
N LEU A 49 -17.92 -3.61 -23.98
CA LEU A 49 -17.01 -2.50 -24.18
C LEU A 49 -17.07 -2.00 -25.62
N ARG A 50 -16.56 -0.79 -25.89
CA ARG A 50 -16.52 -0.15 -27.21
C ARG A 50 -15.82 -0.94 -28.29
N ASP A 51 -14.86 -1.81 -27.92
CA ASP A 51 -14.09 -2.66 -28.82
C ASP A 51 -14.70 -4.06 -29.03
N GLY A 52 -15.88 -4.32 -28.45
CA GLY A 52 -16.61 -5.58 -28.57
C GLY A 52 -16.25 -6.63 -27.52
N VAL A 53 -15.20 -6.42 -26.71
CA VAL A 53 -14.90 -7.28 -25.55
C VAL A 53 -16.03 -7.17 -24.53
N ARG A 54 -16.38 -8.26 -23.86
CA ARG A 54 -17.39 -8.28 -22.81
C ARG A 54 -16.74 -8.62 -21.47
N LEU A 55 -16.83 -7.68 -20.51
CA LEU A 55 -16.41 -7.96 -19.13
C LEU A 55 -17.48 -8.79 -18.41
N ASN A 56 -17.05 -9.54 -17.41
CA ASN A 56 -17.92 -10.29 -16.53
C ASN A 56 -18.09 -9.56 -15.22
N ALA A 57 -19.32 -9.50 -14.74
CA ALA A 57 -19.66 -8.85 -13.49
C ALA A 57 -20.66 -9.67 -12.67
N THR A 58 -20.70 -9.37 -11.38
CA THR A 58 -21.76 -9.80 -10.48
C THR A 58 -22.50 -8.57 -9.97
N LEU A 59 -23.82 -8.55 -10.12
CA LEU A 59 -24.69 -7.47 -9.70
C LEU A 59 -25.29 -7.77 -8.33
N TYR A 60 -25.27 -6.79 -7.45
CA TYR A 60 -25.93 -6.77 -6.14
C TYR A 60 -26.84 -5.56 -6.08
N LYS A 61 -28.09 -5.73 -5.71
CA LYS A 61 -29.06 -4.64 -5.53
C LYS A 61 -30.03 -4.94 -4.40
N PRO A 62 -30.67 -3.92 -3.79
CA PRO A 62 -31.75 -4.17 -2.84
C PRO A 62 -32.85 -5.02 -3.47
N ARG A 63 -33.32 -6.05 -2.77
CA ARG A 63 -34.42 -6.93 -3.28
C ARG A 63 -35.68 -6.15 -3.55
N GLU A 64 -36.01 -5.20 -2.70
CA GLU A 64 -37.20 -4.34 -2.84
C GLU A 64 -36.83 -2.95 -3.38
N GLN A 65 -36.03 -2.90 -4.45
CA GLN A 65 -35.67 -1.64 -5.08
C GLN A 65 -36.92 -0.95 -5.67
N LYS A 66 -37.28 0.24 -5.14
CA LYS A 66 -38.47 0.98 -5.53
C LYS A 66 -38.25 1.99 -6.68
N GLY A 67 -37.02 2.21 -7.09
CA GLY A 67 -36.64 3.15 -8.14
C GLY A 67 -35.13 3.07 -8.41
N PRO A 68 -34.63 3.82 -9.41
CA PRO A 68 -33.18 3.85 -9.68
C PRO A 68 -32.37 4.35 -8.49
N LEU A 69 -31.20 3.76 -8.26
CA LEU A 69 -30.29 4.06 -7.15
C LEU A 69 -28.91 4.44 -7.69
N PRO A 70 -28.11 5.20 -6.93
CA PRO A 70 -26.70 5.39 -7.27
C PRO A 70 -25.96 4.06 -7.34
N CYS A 71 -25.03 3.97 -8.29
CA CYS A 71 -24.32 2.76 -8.60
C CYS A 71 -22.84 2.85 -8.16
N VAL A 72 -22.33 1.78 -7.56
CA VAL A 72 -20.94 1.60 -7.17
C VAL A 72 -20.38 0.39 -7.91
N PHE A 73 -19.16 0.44 -8.40
CA PHE A 73 -18.52 -0.77 -8.90
C PHE A 73 -17.06 -0.86 -8.45
N THR A 74 -16.53 -2.07 -8.45
CA THR A 74 -15.09 -2.32 -8.36
C THR A 74 -14.63 -2.98 -9.66
N LEU A 75 -13.52 -2.52 -10.21
CA LEU A 75 -12.83 -3.10 -11.34
C LEU A 75 -11.55 -3.73 -10.82
N THR A 76 -11.27 -5.02 -11.10
CA THR A 76 -10.20 -5.72 -10.40
C THR A 76 -9.59 -6.87 -11.20
N PRO A 77 -8.26 -7.05 -11.17
CA PRO A 77 -7.59 -8.24 -11.68
C PRO A 77 -7.61 -9.44 -10.69
N TYR A 78 -8.02 -9.22 -9.42
CA TYR A 78 -7.93 -10.19 -8.31
C TYR A 78 -9.13 -11.15 -8.22
N ILE A 79 -9.92 -11.28 -9.28
CA ILE A 79 -11.17 -12.02 -9.35
C ILE A 79 -12.25 -11.39 -8.45
N SER A 80 -13.21 -10.81 -9.11
CA SER A 80 -14.20 -9.91 -8.53
C SER A 80 -15.05 -10.51 -7.41
N GLN A 81 -15.19 -11.82 -7.36
CA GLN A 81 -15.97 -12.49 -6.31
C GLN A 81 -15.37 -12.31 -4.91
N SER A 82 -14.10 -11.99 -4.78
CA SER A 82 -13.46 -11.68 -3.48
C SER A 82 -14.05 -10.42 -2.81
N TYR A 83 -14.77 -9.61 -3.57
CA TYR A 83 -15.46 -8.40 -3.08
C TYR A 83 -16.94 -8.61 -2.74
N HIS A 84 -17.41 -9.87 -2.66
CA HIS A 84 -18.78 -10.24 -2.36
C HIS A 84 -19.36 -9.51 -1.13
N GLU A 85 -18.64 -9.50 -0.01
CA GLU A 85 -19.09 -8.84 1.22
C GLU A 85 -19.33 -7.32 1.02
N ARG A 86 -18.52 -6.67 0.19
CA ARG A 86 -18.70 -5.25 -0.13
C ARG A 86 -19.97 -5.04 -0.96
N GLY A 87 -20.20 -5.92 -1.96
CA GLY A 87 -21.44 -5.92 -2.73
C GLY A 87 -22.68 -6.05 -1.85
N MET A 88 -22.67 -7.02 -0.93
CA MET A 88 -23.74 -7.22 0.03
C MET A 88 -23.95 -6.00 0.93
N TYR A 89 -22.85 -5.42 1.46
CA TYR A 89 -22.94 -4.25 2.33
C TYR A 89 -23.59 -3.06 1.61
N PHE A 90 -23.09 -2.66 0.45
CA PHE A 90 -23.61 -1.47 -0.25
C PHE A 90 -25.03 -1.68 -0.76
N ALA A 91 -25.35 -2.88 -1.25
CA ALA A 91 -26.72 -3.19 -1.67
C ALA A 91 -27.72 -3.13 -0.50
N ALA A 92 -27.37 -3.68 0.66
CA ALA A 92 -28.19 -3.57 1.87
C ALA A 92 -28.38 -2.12 2.35
N HIS A 93 -27.52 -1.19 1.91
CA HIS A 93 -27.58 0.24 2.29
C HIS A 93 -28.07 1.16 1.16
N GLY A 94 -28.81 0.61 0.19
CA GLY A 94 -29.51 1.40 -0.84
C GLY A 94 -28.61 1.91 -1.96
N TYR A 95 -27.67 1.09 -2.38
CA TYR A 95 -26.87 1.24 -3.60
C TYR A 95 -27.04 0.02 -4.50
N VAL A 96 -26.80 0.20 -5.79
CA VAL A 96 -26.49 -0.92 -6.67
C VAL A 96 -24.98 -1.10 -6.65
N PHE A 97 -24.49 -2.33 -6.52
CA PHE A 97 -23.06 -2.62 -6.53
C PHE A 97 -22.71 -3.67 -7.60
N LEU A 98 -21.64 -3.43 -8.35
CA LEU A 98 -21.10 -4.42 -9.29
C LEU A 98 -19.66 -4.77 -8.91
N THR A 99 -19.35 -6.07 -8.88
CA THR A 99 -17.98 -6.54 -8.91
C THR A 99 -17.64 -6.91 -10.34
N VAL A 100 -16.56 -6.34 -10.92
CA VAL A 100 -16.22 -6.48 -12.32
C VAL A 100 -14.78 -7.02 -12.45
N ASP A 101 -14.64 -8.14 -13.14
CA ASP A 101 -13.31 -8.64 -13.53
C ASP A 101 -12.78 -7.80 -14.71
N VAL A 102 -11.52 -7.35 -14.64
CA VAL A 102 -10.86 -6.70 -15.79
C VAL A 102 -10.79 -7.66 -16.97
N ARG A 103 -10.58 -7.16 -18.18
CA ARG A 103 -10.44 -7.99 -19.38
C ARG A 103 -9.36 -9.06 -19.20
N GLY A 104 -9.62 -10.26 -19.72
CA GLY A 104 -8.71 -11.41 -19.63
C GLY A 104 -8.67 -12.09 -18.27
N ARG A 105 -9.39 -11.57 -17.26
CA ARG A 105 -9.44 -12.17 -15.91
C ARG A 105 -10.82 -12.76 -15.63
N GLY A 106 -10.87 -13.76 -14.75
CA GLY A 106 -12.13 -14.42 -14.42
C GLY A 106 -12.88 -14.91 -15.66
N ASN A 107 -14.14 -14.55 -15.75
CA ASN A 107 -15.00 -14.85 -16.90
C ASN A 107 -15.12 -13.68 -17.90
N SER A 108 -14.29 -12.65 -17.78
CA SER A 108 -14.17 -11.57 -18.76
C SER A 108 -13.46 -12.04 -20.03
N GLU A 109 -13.87 -11.50 -21.17
CA GLU A 109 -13.21 -11.75 -22.46
C GLU A 109 -11.95 -10.90 -22.61
N GLY A 110 -11.22 -11.10 -23.72
CA GLY A 110 -10.00 -10.36 -24.05
C GLY A 110 -8.76 -10.91 -23.34
N GLU A 111 -7.71 -10.10 -23.34
CA GLU A 111 -6.41 -10.39 -22.74
C GLU A 111 -6.05 -9.31 -21.72
N PHE A 112 -5.49 -9.72 -20.60
CA PHE A 112 -5.07 -8.82 -19.53
C PHE A 112 -3.65 -8.31 -19.80
N THR A 113 -3.50 -7.01 -19.88
CA THR A 113 -2.21 -6.33 -19.84
C THR A 113 -2.23 -5.36 -18.67
N PRO A 114 -1.47 -5.60 -17.60
CA PRO A 114 -1.53 -4.80 -16.40
C PRO A 114 -1.39 -3.30 -16.65
N LEU A 115 -2.29 -2.50 -16.04
CA LEU A 115 -2.30 -1.04 -16.05
C LEU A 115 -2.68 -0.37 -17.38
N LEU A 116 -2.81 -1.11 -18.49
CA LEU A 116 -2.89 -0.53 -19.83
C LEU A 116 -4.32 -0.19 -20.27
N GLN A 117 -5.29 -1.03 -19.93
CA GLN A 117 -6.63 -0.97 -20.54
C GLN A 117 -7.70 -0.39 -19.61
N GLU A 118 -7.41 -0.33 -18.32
CA GLU A 118 -8.36 0.02 -17.25
C GLU A 118 -8.98 1.40 -17.43
N ALA A 119 -8.25 2.34 -18.05
CA ALA A 119 -8.75 3.69 -18.29
C ALA A 119 -9.99 3.67 -19.20
N LYS A 120 -9.88 3.04 -20.37
CA LYS A 120 -10.97 2.96 -21.35
C LYS A 120 -12.06 1.99 -20.90
N ASP A 121 -11.66 0.86 -20.34
CA ASP A 121 -12.60 -0.15 -19.85
C ASP A 121 -13.44 0.41 -18.70
N GLY A 122 -12.80 1.09 -17.74
CA GLY A 122 -13.49 1.74 -16.63
C GLY A 122 -14.47 2.83 -17.10
N HIS A 123 -14.06 3.63 -18.09
CA HIS A 123 -14.99 4.58 -18.72
C HIS A 123 -16.23 3.86 -19.28
N ASP A 124 -16.04 2.78 -20.03
CA ASP A 124 -17.15 2.05 -20.66
C ASP A 124 -18.05 1.38 -19.63
N VAL A 125 -17.49 0.87 -18.54
CA VAL A 125 -18.27 0.32 -17.41
C VAL A 125 -19.11 1.41 -16.75
N VAL A 126 -18.57 2.60 -16.51
CA VAL A 126 -19.33 3.74 -15.95
C VAL A 126 -20.53 4.08 -16.84
N GLU A 127 -20.30 4.25 -18.13
CA GLU A 127 -21.36 4.68 -19.05
C GLU A 127 -22.41 3.57 -19.30
N TRP A 128 -21.97 2.30 -19.38
CA TRP A 128 -22.89 1.17 -19.47
C TRP A 128 -23.78 1.08 -18.22
N LEU A 129 -23.17 1.22 -17.03
CA LEU A 129 -23.87 1.10 -15.75
C LEU A 129 -24.88 2.24 -15.56
N ALA A 130 -24.51 3.46 -15.92
CA ALA A 130 -25.39 4.62 -15.88
C ALA A 130 -26.64 4.48 -16.78
N GLY A 131 -26.52 3.73 -17.87
CA GLY A 131 -27.63 3.44 -18.79
C GLY A 131 -28.59 2.35 -18.32
N GLN A 132 -28.34 1.69 -17.19
CA GLN A 132 -29.21 0.62 -16.71
C GLN A 132 -30.45 1.16 -15.99
N SER A 133 -31.58 0.50 -16.13
CA SER A 133 -32.87 0.93 -15.54
C SER A 133 -32.87 0.96 -14.01
N TYR A 134 -31.96 0.23 -13.37
CA TYR A 134 -31.80 0.20 -11.92
C TYR A 134 -30.82 1.28 -11.41
N CYS A 135 -30.10 1.98 -12.28
CA CYS A 135 -29.14 3.05 -11.93
C CYS A 135 -29.77 4.44 -12.13
N ASP A 136 -29.52 5.37 -11.23
CA ASP A 136 -29.99 6.77 -11.30
C ASP A 136 -29.10 7.69 -12.16
N GLY A 137 -28.11 7.12 -12.85
CA GLY A 137 -27.15 7.83 -13.68
C GLY A 137 -25.93 8.37 -12.89
N LYS A 138 -25.85 8.16 -11.58
CA LYS A 138 -24.68 8.51 -10.79
C LYS A 138 -23.88 7.26 -10.47
N VAL A 139 -22.66 7.22 -10.95
CA VAL A 139 -21.76 6.06 -10.79
C VAL A 139 -20.51 6.47 -9.99
N THR A 140 -20.04 5.60 -9.16
CA THR A 140 -18.76 5.72 -8.45
C THR A 140 -18.01 4.40 -8.44
N MET A 141 -16.75 4.46 -8.04
CA MET A 141 -15.90 3.28 -7.92
C MET A 141 -15.52 3.05 -6.45
N TRP A 142 -15.31 1.78 -6.11
CA TRP A 142 -14.80 1.35 -4.83
C TRP A 142 -13.60 0.43 -5.05
N GLY A 143 -12.55 0.61 -4.26
CA GLY A 143 -11.43 -0.31 -4.26
C GLY A 143 -10.13 0.34 -3.84
N GLY A 144 -9.18 -0.52 -3.50
CA GLY A 144 -7.83 -0.12 -3.12
C GLY A 144 -6.78 -0.90 -3.89
N SER A 145 -5.51 -0.48 -3.78
CA SER A 145 -4.42 -1.07 -4.55
C SER A 145 -4.65 -0.87 -6.05
N TYR A 146 -4.55 -1.89 -6.83
CA TYR A 146 -4.86 -1.84 -8.27
C TYR A 146 -6.23 -1.22 -8.55
N ALA A 147 -7.29 -1.64 -7.82
CA ALA A 147 -8.62 -1.03 -7.95
C ALA A 147 -8.70 0.43 -7.42
N GLY A 148 -7.70 0.90 -6.72
CA GLY A 148 -7.48 2.32 -6.40
C GLY A 148 -6.87 3.08 -7.59
N TYR A 149 -5.88 2.48 -8.25
CA TYR A 149 -5.33 2.99 -9.51
C TYR A 149 -6.40 3.09 -10.60
N ASP A 150 -7.24 2.06 -10.75
CA ASP A 150 -8.30 2.02 -11.78
C ASP A 150 -9.26 3.22 -11.70
N GLN A 151 -9.46 3.78 -10.50
CA GLN A 151 -10.28 4.97 -10.32
C GLN A 151 -9.65 6.20 -10.96
N TRP A 152 -8.33 6.41 -10.79
CA TRP A 152 -7.61 7.49 -11.46
C TRP A 152 -7.51 7.26 -12.97
N ALA A 153 -7.27 6.02 -13.38
CA ALA A 153 -7.22 5.62 -14.78
C ALA A 153 -8.56 5.88 -15.48
N SER A 154 -9.68 5.48 -14.88
CA SER A 154 -11.02 5.73 -15.40
C SER A 154 -11.36 7.23 -15.42
N ALA A 155 -11.05 7.94 -14.34
CA ALA A 155 -11.37 9.36 -14.22
C ALA A 155 -10.66 10.24 -15.28
N LYS A 156 -9.43 9.89 -15.70
CA LYS A 156 -8.70 10.64 -16.74
C LYS A 156 -9.36 10.58 -18.11
N GLU A 157 -10.26 9.60 -18.34
CA GLU A 157 -11.05 9.48 -19.59
C GLU A 157 -12.37 10.28 -19.51
N PHE A 158 -12.66 10.93 -18.39
CA PHE A 158 -13.81 11.82 -18.17
C PHE A 158 -15.17 11.21 -18.48
N PRO A 159 -15.52 10.01 -17.96
CA PRO A 159 -16.85 9.48 -18.16
C PRO A 159 -17.90 10.43 -17.54
N PRO A 160 -18.91 10.88 -18.31
CA PRO A 160 -19.87 11.90 -17.86
C PRO A 160 -20.65 11.54 -16.59
N HIS A 161 -20.87 10.24 -16.36
CA HIS A 161 -21.66 9.75 -15.24
C HIS A 161 -20.83 9.38 -14.00
N LEU A 162 -19.48 9.55 -14.03
CA LEU A 162 -18.62 9.34 -12.86
C LEU A 162 -18.79 10.50 -11.87
N ALA A 163 -19.55 10.28 -10.81
CA ALA A 163 -19.95 11.31 -9.85
C ALA A 163 -18.85 11.64 -8.81
N THR A 164 -18.05 10.66 -8.42
CA THR A 164 -16.99 10.78 -7.41
C THR A 164 -16.05 9.58 -7.48
N ILE A 165 -14.85 9.70 -6.89
CA ILE A 165 -13.94 8.56 -6.69
C ILE A 165 -13.41 8.53 -5.24
N VAL A 166 -13.10 7.31 -4.78
CA VAL A 166 -12.44 7.07 -3.48
C VAL A 166 -11.25 6.13 -3.70
N PRO A 167 -10.13 6.62 -4.29
CA PRO A 167 -8.94 5.81 -4.50
C PRO A 167 -8.24 5.53 -3.17
N VAL A 168 -8.18 4.24 -2.78
CA VAL A 168 -7.56 3.78 -1.54
C VAL A 168 -6.23 3.10 -1.87
N ALA A 169 -5.14 3.47 -1.15
CA ALA A 169 -3.83 2.84 -1.36
C ALA A 169 -3.51 2.68 -2.86
N SER A 170 -3.63 3.76 -3.61
CA SER A 170 -3.55 3.73 -5.06
C SER A 170 -2.09 3.80 -5.52
N PRO A 171 -1.50 2.72 -6.06
CA PRO A 171 -0.19 2.79 -6.67
C PRO A 171 -0.21 3.74 -7.86
N LYS A 172 0.90 4.44 -8.07
CA LYS A 172 1.08 5.29 -9.26
C LYS A 172 2.20 4.70 -10.12
N PRO A 173 1.87 4.20 -11.33
CA PRO A 173 2.86 3.59 -12.20
C PRO A 173 4.08 4.50 -12.42
N GLY A 174 5.28 3.92 -12.21
CA GLY A 174 6.55 4.63 -12.29
C GLY A 174 6.93 5.46 -11.05
N VAL A 175 6.09 5.53 -10.02
CA VAL A 175 6.39 6.23 -8.76
C VAL A 175 6.70 5.24 -7.64
N ASP A 176 5.81 4.29 -7.40
CA ASP A 176 5.92 3.27 -6.35
C ASP A 176 5.56 1.86 -6.84
N TYR A 177 5.08 1.69 -8.06
CA TYR A 177 4.82 0.40 -8.67
C TYR A 177 4.99 0.48 -10.22
N PRO A 178 5.57 -0.54 -10.89
CA PRO A 178 6.31 -1.69 -10.38
C PRO A 178 7.74 -1.33 -9.95
N MET A 179 8.07 -0.07 -9.91
CA MET A 179 9.38 0.43 -9.49
C MET A 179 9.25 1.66 -8.60
N GLN A 180 10.16 1.79 -7.65
CA GLN A 180 10.38 3.01 -6.90
C GLN A 180 11.74 3.60 -7.25
N HIS A 181 11.78 4.88 -7.64
CA HIS A 181 13.00 5.58 -8.05
C HIS A 181 13.82 4.83 -9.13
N ASN A 182 13.12 4.25 -10.10
CA ASN A 182 13.68 3.43 -11.18
C ASN A 182 14.35 2.12 -10.71
N MET A 183 13.98 1.62 -9.54
CA MET A 183 14.38 0.31 -9.03
C MET A 183 13.16 -0.58 -8.99
N PHE A 184 13.17 -1.65 -9.79
CA PHE A 184 12.10 -2.64 -9.83
C PHE A 184 12.15 -3.55 -8.60
N TYR A 185 11.00 -4.07 -8.20
CA TYR A 185 10.88 -4.97 -7.07
C TYR A 185 10.98 -6.44 -7.49
N SER A 186 11.58 -7.28 -6.68
CA SER A 186 11.45 -8.74 -6.83
C SER A 186 9.99 -9.19 -6.69
N TYR A 187 9.20 -8.49 -5.87
CA TYR A 187 7.75 -8.64 -5.70
C TYR A 187 6.97 -8.56 -7.02
N ASP A 188 7.46 -7.87 -8.05
CA ASP A 188 6.77 -7.79 -9.35
C ASP A 188 6.51 -9.18 -9.94
N THR A 189 7.44 -10.11 -9.80
CA THR A 189 7.28 -11.48 -10.28
C THR A 189 6.26 -12.27 -9.45
N GLN A 190 6.17 -12.02 -8.15
CA GLN A 190 5.16 -12.58 -7.26
C GLN A 190 3.76 -12.07 -7.64
N TRP A 191 3.61 -10.76 -7.81
CA TRP A 191 2.34 -10.15 -8.19
C TRP A 191 1.90 -10.58 -9.61
N LEU A 192 2.81 -10.60 -10.58
CA LEU A 192 2.50 -11.09 -11.93
C LEU A 192 2.10 -12.57 -11.93
N THR A 193 2.61 -13.36 -10.97
CA THR A 193 2.15 -14.74 -10.77
C THR A 193 0.74 -14.79 -10.21
N LEU A 194 0.40 -13.96 -9.22
CA LEU A 194 -0.95 -13.85 -8.66
C LEU A 194 -2.00 -13.62 -9.76
N VAL A 195 -1.67 -12.72 -10.70
CA VAL A 195 -2.60 -12.33 -11.78
C VAL A 195 -2.35 -13.07 -13.10
N SER A 196 -1.61 -14.16 -13.07
CA SER A 196 -1.35 -15.00 -14.24
C SER A 196 -2.57 -15.81 -14.65
N GLY A 197 -2.89 -15.81 -15.96
CA GLY A 197 -4.03 -16.54 -16.49
C GLY A 197 -5.38 -15.90 -16.10
N ARG A 198 -6.44 -16.72 -16.00
CA ARG A 198 -7.81 -16.26 -15.75
C ARG A 198 -8.25 -16.34 -14.30
N THR A 199 -7.53 -17.08 -13.45
CA THR A 199 -7.84 -17.28 -12.03
C THR A 199 -6.77 -16.63 -11.16
N SER A 200 -7.13 -16.24 -9.95
CA SER A 200 -6.15 -15.75 -8.97
C SER A 200 -5.31 -16.90 -8.42
N GLN A 201 -4.01 -16.70 -8.29
CA GLN A 201 -3.05 -17.69 -7.78
C GLN A 201 -2.76 -17.44 -6.29
N GLU A 202 -3.81 -17.28 -5.48
CA GLU A 202 -3.71 -16.90 -4.06
C GLU A 202 -2.82 -17.85 -3.24
N GLY A 203 -2.92 -19.17 -3.49
CA GLY A 203 -2.12 -20.16 -2.76
C GLY A 203 -0.63 -20.00 -2.97
N ILE A 204 -0.19 -19.74 -4.21
CA ILE A 204 1.22 -19.51 -4.53
C ILE A 204 1.63 -18.12 -4.03
N PHE A 205 0.80 -17.10 -4.25
CA PHE A 205 1.08 -15.74 -3.85
C PHE A 205 1.33 -15.62 -2.34
N GLY A 206 0.54 -16.31 -1.52
CA GLY A 206 0.65 -16.31 -0.06
C GLY A 206 1.72 -17.26 0.51
N ASP A 207 2.43 -18.03 -0.33
CA ASP A 207 3.49 -18.91 0.14
C ASP A 207 4.82 -18.17 0.28
N GLY A 208 5.00 -17.46 1.42
CA GLY A 208 6.20 -16.71 1.72
C GLY A 208 7.48 -17.55 1.64
N ARG A 209 7.44 -18.81 2.08
CA ARG A 209 8.60 -19.71 2.02
C ARG A 209 9.00 -20.04 0.59
N PHE A 210 8.02 -20.26 -0.28
CA PHE A 210 8.30 -20.46 -1.70
C PHE A 210 9.02 -19.25 -2.29
N TRP A 211 8.49 -18.04 -2.08
CA TRP A 211 9.05 -16.80 -2.64
C TRP A 211 10.44 -16.52 -2.08
N SER A 212 10.63 -16.59 -0.77
CA SER A 212 11.94 -16.42 -0.14
C SER A 212 12.97 -17.40 -0.72
N ALA A 213 12.60 -18.67 -0.91
CA ALA A 213 13.48 -19.67 -1.49
C ALA A 213 13.83 -19.38 -2.96
N GLN A 214 12.87 -18.89 -3.78
CA GLN A 214 13.14 -18.53 -5.18
C GLN A 214 14.04 -17.30 -5.29
N PHE A 215 13.73 -16.23 -4.53
CA PHE A 215 14.55 -15.03 -4.50
C PHE A 215 15.96 -15.30 -3.99
N ARG A 216 16.09 -16.13 -2.92
CA ARG A 216 17.40 -16.57 -2.43
C ARG A 216 18.19 -17.31 -3.50
N ARG A 217 17.58 -18.26 -4.19
CA ARG A 217 18.25 -19.02 -5.27
C ARG A 217 18.74 -18.13 -6.39
N TRP A 218 17.95 -17.13 -6.78
CA TRP A 218 18.33 -16.14 -7.78
C TRP A 218 19.48 -15.27 -7.28
N PHE A 219 19.40 -14.78 -6.04
CA PHE A 219 20.40 -13.93 -5.42
C PHE A 219 21.76 -14.66 -5.26
N ASP A 220 21.76 -15.87 -4.72
CA ASP A 220 22.97 -16.69 -4.55
C ASP A 220 23.64 -17.07 -5.88
N ALA A 221 22.86 -17.13 -6.96
CA ALA A 221 23.38 -17.37 -8.30
C ALA A 221 24.00 -16.12 -8.95
N HIS A 222 23.89 -14.96 -8.31
CA HIS A 222 24.32 -13.66 -8.86
C HIS A 222 23.75 -13.41 -10.27
N ALA A 223 22.52 -13.90 -10.52
CA ALA A 223 21.90 -13.81 -11.83
C ALA A 223 21.37 -12.40 -12.10
N PRO A 224 21.33 -11.97 -13.37
CA PRO A 224 20.74 -10.68 -13.72
C PRO A 224 19.28 -10.58 -13.29
N PHE A 225 18.86 -9.40 -12.81
CA PHE A 225 17.47 -9.17 -12.37
C PHE A 225 16.44 -9.53 -13.47
N ARG A 226 16.78 -9.33 -14.74
CA ARG A 226 15.95 -9.69 -15.90
C ARG A 226 15.61 -11.18 -15.99
N GLU A 227 16.39 -12.05 -15.33
CA GLU A 227 16.15 -13.51 -15.33
C GLU A 227 15.26 -13.97 -14.17
N LEU A 228 14.87 -13.06 -13.27
CA LEU A 228 14.13 -13.40 -12.07
C LEU A 228 12.81 -14.12 -12.37
N ASP A 229 12.07 -13.71 -13.39
CA ASP A 229 10.81 -14.34 -13.82
C ASP A 229 10.99 -15.82 -14.20
N ARG A 230 12.15 -16.20 -14.73
CA ARG A 230 12.49 -17.59 -15.01
C ARG A 230 12.87 -18.37 -13.76
N TYR A 231 13.60 -17.73 -12.84
CA TYR A 231 13.94 -18.36 -11.55
C TYR A 231 12.70 -18.68 -10.72
N VAL A 232 11.70 -17.84 -10.72
CA VAL A 232 10.43 -18.08 -10.02
C VAL A 232 9.50 -19.05 -10.79
N GLY A 233 9.86 -19.43 -12.03
CA GLY A 233 9.12 -20.41 -12.83
C GLY A 233 7.93 -19.84 -13.59
N ASN A 234 7.83 -18.51 -13.71
CA ASN A 234 6.76 -17.82 -14.44
C ASN A 234 7.34 -16.75 -15.41
N PRO A 235 7.97 -17.14 -16.53
CA PRO A 235 8.44 -16.18 -17.53
C PRO A 235 7.30 -15.26 -17.97
N SER A 236 7.47 -13.95 -17.77
CA SER A 236 6.42 -12.97 -17.98
C SER A 236 6.80 -11.90 -19.02
N PRO A 237 6.07 -11.83 -20.16
CA PRO A 237 6.27 -10.76 -21.13
C PRO A 237 6.07 -9.36 -20.52
N HIS A 238 5.17 -9.23 -19.54
CA HIS A 238 4.90 -7.96 -18.86
C HIS A 238 6.09 -7.52 -18.00
N PHE A 239 6.71 -8.44 -17.27
CA PHE A 239 7.94 -8.18 -16.52
C PHE A 239 9.05 -7.68 -17.44
N GLN A 240 9.27 -8.37 -18.58
CA GLN A 240 10.28 -7.99 -19.55
C GLN A 240 9.98 -6.60 -20.16
N THR A 241 8.71 -6.32 -20.50
CA THR A 241 8.29 -5.00 -21.01
C THR A 241 8.59 -3.90 -19.99
N TRP A 242 8.29 -4.11 -18.72
CA TRP A 242 8.59 -3.13 -17.68
C TRP A 242 10.08 -2.85 -17.57
N LEU A 243 10.92 -3.89 -17.61
CA LEU A 243 12.38 -3.76 -17.58
C LEU A 243 12.97 -3.09 -18.82
N ASP A 244 12.25 -3.05 -19.93
CA ASP A 244 12.65 -2.30 -21.13
C ASP A 244 12.42 -0.78 -20.98
N HIS A 245 11.67 -0.36 -19.94
CA HIS A 245 11.43 1.03 -19.55
C HIS A 245 12.04 1.34 -18.17
N PRO A 246 13.39 1.30 -18.01
CA PRO A 246 14.04 1.41 -16.70
C PRO A 246 14.07 2.84 -16.16
N MET A 247 13.56 3.81 -16.89
CA MET A 247 13.48 5.22 -16.51
C MET A 247 12.06 5.73 -16.67
N LEU A 248 11.71 6.81 -15.96
CA LEU A 248 10.46 7.51 -16.22
C LEU A 248 10.48 8.06 -17.65
N ASP A 249 9.66 7.49 -18.52
CA ASP A 249 9.50 7.85 -19.91
C ASP A 249 8.01 7.97 -20.29
N ALA A 250 7.73 8.14 -21.58
CA ALA A 250 6.37 8.26 -22.09
C ALA A 250 5.50 7.02 -21.82
N TYR A 251 6.11 5.84 -21.66
CA TYR A 251 5.41 4.61 -21.30
C TYR A 251 4.75 4.78 -19.93
N TRP A 252 5.53 5.11 -18.90
CA TRP A 252 5.02 5.32 -17.53
C TRP A 252 4.09 6.53 -17.43
N ASP A 253 4.37 7.61 -18.16
CA ASP A 253 3.52 8.80 -18.19
C ASP A 253 2.11 8.48 -18.70
N SER A 254 1.98 7.50 -19.62
CA SER A 254 0.69 7.15 -20.23
C SER A 254 -0.35 6.58 -19.28
N PHE A 255 0.07 6.01 -18.14
CA PHE A 255 -0.83 5.38 -17.17
C PHE A 255 -1.54 6.39 -16.27
N SER A 256 -0.99 7.56 -16.06
CA SER A 256 -1.50 8.58 -15.13
C SER A 256 -2.15 9.76 -15.85
N PRO A 257 -3.00 10.56 -15.19
CA PRO A 257 -3.50 11.79 -15.77
C PRO A 257 -2.37 12.78 -16.08
N THR A 258 -2.45 13.45 -17.24
CA THR A 258 -1.55 14.59 -17.57
C THR A 258 -1.93 15.83 -16.75
N PRO A 259 -1.07 16.87 -16.70
CA PRO A 259 -1.43 18.16 -16.10
C PRO A 259 -2.74 18.73 -16.62
N GLU A 260 -3.01 18.64 -17.92
CA GLU A 260 -4.23 19.11 -18.56
C GLU A 260 -5.46 18.26 -18.16
N GLN A 261 -5.27 16.96 -17.99
CA GLN A 261 -6.33 16.07 -17.50
C GLN A 261 -6.64 16.37 -16.03
N TYR A 262 -5.63 16.56 -15.16
CA TYR A 262 -5.86 16.99 -13.78
C TYR A 262 -6.61 18.32 -13.70
N ALA A 263 -6.28 19.29 -14.56
CA ALA A 263 -6.98 20.58 -14.59
C ALA A 263 -8.47 20.46 -14.92
N ARG A 264 -8.87 19.43 -15.65
CA ARG A 264 -10.26 19.13 -16.03
C ARG A 264 -11.01 18.27 -15.01
N LEU A 265 -10.31 17.53 -14.15
CA LEU A 265 -10.94 16.67 -13.13
C LEU A 265 -11.59 17.54 -12.05
N ALA A 266 -12.92 17.65 -12.09
CA ALA A 266 -13.68 18.51 -11.17
C ALA A 266 -14.59 17.74 -10.20
N LEU A 267 -14.59 16.40 -10.26
CA LEU A 267 -15.39 15.55 -9.38
C LEU A 267 -14.84 15.54 -7.94
N PRO A 268 -15.67 15.26 -6.92
CA PRO A 268 -15.19 15.08 -5.55
C PRO A 268 -14.27 13.87 -5.45
N ILE A 269 -13.19 14.00 -4.67
CA ILE A 269 -12.20 12.92 -4.47
C ILE A 269 -11.93 12.75 -2.98
N LEU A 270 -11.92 11.50 -2.51
CA LEU A 270 -11.44 11.12 -1.19
C LEU A 270 -10.26 10.16 -1.35
N SER A 271 -9.04 10.66 -1.27
CA SER A 271 -7.84 9.81 -1.25
C SER A 271 -7.60 9.23 0.15
N ILE A 272 -7.32 7.94 0.23
CA ILE A 272 -7.01 7.25 1.48
C ILE A 272 -5.70 6.49 1.32
N CYS A 273 -4.75 6.65 2.25
CA CYS A 273 -3.52 5.87 2.30
C CYS A 273 -3.08 5.58 3.73
N GLY A 274 -2.09 4.69 3.88
CA GLY A 274 -1.50 4.33 5.16
C GLY A 274 -0.10 4.90 5.34
N GLN A 275 0.31 5.17 6.58
CA GLN A 275 1.70 5.58 6.88
C GLN A 275 2.69 4.45 6.60
N TYR A 276 2.24 3.20 6.75
CA TYR A 276 3.06 1.99 6.60
C TYR A 276 2.66 1.19 5.36
N ASP A 277 2.09 1.87 4.37
CA ASP A 277 1.65 1.30 3.09
C ASP A 277 2.71 1.56 2.02
N GLY A 278 3.13 0.52 1.30
CA GLY A 278 4.04 0.64 0.16
C GLY A 278 3.53 1.55 -0.95
N ASP A 279 2.20 1.64 -1.13
CA ASP A 279 1.56 2.50 -2.14
C ASP A 279 1.26 3.92 -1.62
N GLN A 280 1.77 4.29 -0.45
CA GLN A 280 1.64 5.66 0.06
C GLN A 280 2.26 6.71 -0.89
N PRO A 281 3.47 6.50 -1.46
CA PRO A 281 4.08 7.47 -2.37
C PRO A 281 3.23 7.75 -3.61
N GLY A 282 2.63 6.72 -4.20
CA GLY A 282 1.74 6.84 -5.37
C GLY A 282 0.45 7.57 -5.04
N ALA A 283 -0.21 7.18 -3.95
CA ALA A 283 -1.43 7.84 -3.47
C ALA A 283 -1.20 9.34 -3.20
N LEU A 284 -0.08 9.67 -2.54
CA LEU A 284 0.29 11.08 -2.29
C LEU A 284 0.74 11.81 -3.55
N ALA A 285 1.34 11.13 -4.52
CA ALA A 285 1.70 11.72 -5.81
C ALA A 285 0.45 12.12 -6.60
N PHE A 286 -0.57 11.25 -6.71
CA PHE A 286 -1.86 11.59 -7.31
C PHE A 286 -2.53 12.77 -6.60
N TYR A 287 -2.55 12.76 -5.26
CA TYR A 287 -3.09 13.89 -4.48
C TYR A 287 -2.36 15.19 -4.80
N ARG A 288 -1.01 15.22 -4.72
CA ARG A 288 -0.19 16.40 -4.96
C ARG A 288 -0.34 16.94 -6.37
N GLU A 289 -0.37 16.07 -7.38
CA GLU A 289 -0.55 16.48 -8.77
C GLU A 289 -1.93 17.09 -9.01
N HIS A 290 -2.99 16.49 -8.46
CA HIS A 290 -4.32 17.10 -8.52
C HIS A 290 -4.39 18.42 -7.76
N MET A 291 -3.76 18.53 -6.58
CA MET A 291 -3.67 19.80 -5.84
C MET A 291 -2.80 20.83 -6.55
N ARG A 292 -1.86 20.42 -7.38
CA ARG A 292 -1.03 21.33 -8.18
C ARG A 292 -1.78 21.87 -9.40
N TYR A 293 -2.37 20.98 -10.18
CA TYR A 293 -2.90 21.30 -11.51
C TYR A 293 -4.42 21.50 -11.55
N GLY A 294 -5.17 20.95 -10.63
CA GLY A 294 -6.63 21.05 -10.55
C GLY A 294 -7.11 22.49 -10.40
N SER A 295 -8.36 22.76 -10.82
CA SER A 295 -9.01 24.06 -10.58
C SER A 295 -9.22 24.31 -9.08
N ALA A 296 -9.42 25.56 -8.69
CA ALA A 296 -9.70 25.92 -7.29
C ALA A 296 -10.92 25.16 -6.74
N GLN A 297 -11.99 25.03 -7.55
CA GLN A 297 -13.19 24.28 -7.18
C GLN A 297 -12.90 22.78 -7.00
N ALA A 298 -12.08 22.19 -7.87
CA ALA A 298 -11.70 20.78 -7.78
C ALA A 298 -10.88 20.50 -6.52
N LYS A 299 -9.90 21.35 -6.24
CA LYS A 299 -9.05 21.27 -5.03
C LYS A 299 -9.88 21.38 -3.75
N ASP A 300 -10.90 22.24 -3.73
CA ASP A 300 -11.79 22.37 -2.57
C ASP A 300 -12.64 21.11 -2.32
N ARG A 301 -12.75 20.22 -3.30
CA ARG A 301 -13.50 18.96 -3.20
C ARG A 301 -12.62 17.71 -3.08
N HIS A 302 -11.29 17.89 -2.90
CA HIS A 302 -10.36 16.80 -2.69
C HIS A 302 -9.97 16.70 -1.22
N TYR A 303 -10.28 15.56 -0.59
CA TYR A 303 -9.97 15.22 0.78
C TYR A 303 -8.93 14.10 0.83
N LEU A 304 -8.10 14.11 1.86
CA LEU A 304 -7.04 13.11 2.07
C LEU A 304 -7.13 12.54 3.49
N ILE A 305 -7.01 11.23 3.61
CA ILE A 305 -6.88 10.53 4.90
C ILE A 305 -5.57 9.73 4.89
N ILE A 306 -4.74 9.93 5.92
CA ILE A 306 -3.51 9.18 6.16
C ILE A 306 -3.63 8.49 7.51
N GLY A 307 -3.93 7.19 7.50
CA GLY A 307 -4.06 6.39 8.73
C GLY A 307 -2.78 5.66 9.09
N PRO A 308 -2.71 5.02 10.28
CA PRO A 308 -1.53 4.28 10.72
C PRO A 308 -1.51 2.85 10.15
N TRP A 309 -2.00 2.67 8.94
CA TRP A 309 -2.28 1.37 8.36
C TRP A 309 -1.16 0.91 7.42
N ASP A 310 -1.05 -0.43 7.28
CA ASP A 310 -0.40 -1.10 6.17
C ASP A 310 -1.31 -1.12 4.94
N HIS A 311 -0.86 -1.77 3.88
CA HIS A 311 -1.61 -1.87 2.62
C HIS A 311 -3.01 -2.47 2.81
N ALA A 312 -3.15 -3.56 3.53
CA ALA A 312 -4.44 -4.21 3.80
C ALA A 312 -5.30 -3.40 4.76
N GLY A 313 -4.68 -2.80 5.78
CA GLY A 313 -5.33 -1.98 6.81
C GLY A 313 -5.99 -0.72 6.27
N THR A 314 -5.59 -0.20 5.11
CA THR A 314 -6.27 0.93 4.45
C THR A 314 -7.72 0.61 4.10
N ARG A 315 -8.09 -0.66 3.97
CA ARG A 315 -9.45 -1.15 3.67
C ARG A 315 -10.09 -1.88 4.84
N THR A 316 -9.26 -2.49 5.69
CA THR A 316 -9.69 -3.25 6.87
C THR A 316 -8.72 -2.95 8.02
N PRO A 317 -8.91 -1.81 8.73
CA PRO A 317 -8.03 -1.36 9.79
C PRO A 317 -7.77 -2.42 10.86
N LYS A 318 -6.52 -2.53 11.30
CA LYS A 318 -6.08 -3.41 12.38
C LYS A 318 -5.49 -2.57 13.51
N ALA A 319 -5.52 -3.11 14.73
CA ALA A 319 -4.94 -2.47 15.90
C ALA A 319 -3.41 -2.61 15.98
N GLU A 320 -2.80 -3.32 15.04
CA GLU A 320 -1.37 -3.58 15.02
C GLU A 320 -0.88 -3.73 13.57
N VAL A 321 0.31 -3.18 13.30
CA VAL A 321 1.05 -3.35 12.04
C VAL A 321 2.53 -3.57 12.39
N GLY A 322 3.12 -4.65 11.91
CA GLY A 322 4.55 -4.95 12.08
C GLY A 322 5.04 -4.85 13.54
N GLY A 323 4.24 -5.32 14.50
CA GLY A 323 4.54 -5.26 15.93
C GLY A 323 4.24 -3.90 16.60
N LEU A 324 3.90 -2.86 15.83
CA LEU A 324 3.51 -1.56 16.37
C LEU A 324 1.99 -1.52 16.61
N LYS A 325 1.61 -1.26 17.85
CA LYS A 325 0.21 -1.22 18.31
C LYS A 325 -0.36 0.19 18.26
N PHE A 326 -1.65 0.28 17.91
CA PHE A 326 -2.38 1.54 17.79
C PHE A 326 -3.61 1.58 18.70
N GLY A 327 -4.00 2.78 19.09
CA GLY A 327 -5.22 3.01 19.86
C GLY A 327 -6.51 2.76 19.05
N ALA A 328 -7.63 2.59 19.73
CA ALA A 328 -8.94 2.30 19.13
C ALA A 328 -9.37 3.32 18.05
N ALA A 329 -8.86 4.55 18.12
CA ALA A 329 -9.14 5.59 17.11
C ALA A 329 -8.59 5.26 15.71
N SER A 330 -7.64 4.31 15.59
CA SER A 330 -7.13 3.82 14.30
C SER A 330 -8.12 2.91 13.57
N LEU A 331 -9.07 2.31 14.28
CA LEU A 331 -10.03 1.33 13.77
C LEU A 331 -11.25 2.01 13.16
N LEU A 332 -11.07 2.69 12.03
CA LEU A 332 -12.19 3.33 11.33
C LEU A 332 -13.10 2.29 10.66
N ASP A 333 -14.42 2.50 10.74
CA ASP A 333 -15.36 1.81 9.88
C ASP A 333 -15.25 2.31 8.44
N MET A 334 -14.42 1.64 7.64
CA MET A 334 -14.17 2.02 6.25
C MET A 334 -15.41 1.90 5.37
N ASN A 335 -16.29 0.93 5.63
CA ASN A 335 -17.54 0.81 4.88
C ASN A 335 -18.47 1.97 5.18
N GLY A 336 -18.64 2.32 6.45
CA GLY A 336 -19.42 3.46 6.89
C GLY A 336 -18.87 4.79 6.39
N LEU A 337 -17.54 4.94 6.34
CA LEU A 337 -16.88 6.13 5.79
C LEU A 337 -17.16 6.29 4.29
N HIS A 338 -16.97 5.22 3.48
CA HIS A 338 -17.29 5.23 2.05
C HIS A 338 -18.77 5.53 1.81
N ARG A 339 -19.66 4.87 2.54
CA ARG A 339 -21.10 5.11 2.45
C ARG A 339 -21.43 6.57 2.76
N SER A 340 -20.91 7.14 3.84
CA SER A 340 -21.15 8.53 4.21
C SER A 340 -20.63 9.51 3.15
N TRP A 341 -19.48 9.19 2.51
CA TRP A 341 -18.95 9.94 1.39
C TRP A 341 -19.86 9.88 0.17
N TYR A 342 -20.34 8.68 -0.20
CA TYR A 342 -21.24 8.49 -1.34
C TYR A 342 -22.63 9.11 -1.07
N ASP A 343 -23.16 8.99 0.15
CA ASP A 343 -24.39 9.67 0.53
C ASP A 343 -24.28 11.20 0.36
N TRP A 344 -23.16 11.78 0.77
CA TRP A 344 -22.90 13.21 0.58
C TRP A 344 -22.76 13.60 -0.89
N THR A 345 -21.96 12.88 -1.67
CA THR A 345 -21.58 13.29 -3.02
C THR A 345 -22.60 12.89 -4.08
N MET A 346 -23.42 11.86 -3.84
CA MET A 346 -24.37 11.33 -4.82
C MET A 346 -25.83 11.47 -4.40
N LYS A 347 -26.16 11.43 -3.11
CA LYS A 347 -27.55 11.48 -2.62
C LYS A 347 -27.94 12.81 -1.95
N GLY A 348 -27.03 13.80 -1.92
CA GLY A 348 -27.28 15.10 -1.29
C GLY A 348 -27.30 15.08 0.23
N GLY A 349 -26.70 14.08 0.84
CA GLY A 349 -26.50 13.98 2.29
C GLY A 349 -25.52 15.01 2.84
N GLY A 350 -25.29 14.99 4.15
CA GLY A 350 -24.29 15.84 4.81
C GLY A 350 -22.86 15.35 4.60
N LYS A 351 -21.89 16.28 4.69
CA LYS A 351 -20.46 15.95 4.70
C LYS A 351 -20.14 14.95 5.84
N PRO A 352 -19.35 13.90 5.60
CA PRO A 352 -18.96 12.96 6.65
C PRO A 352 -18.36 13.68 7.86
N GLY A 353 -18.87 13.40 9.06
CA GLY A 353 -18.44 14.08 10.30
C GLY A 353 -16.97 13.82 10.66
N PHE A 354 -16.38 12.74 10.14
CA PHE A 354 -14.96 12.45 10.28
C PHE A 354 -14.07 13.47 9.55
N LEU A 355 -14.51 14.02 8.42
CA LEU A 355 -13.75 14.97 7.60
C LEU A 355 -13.85 16.39 8.18
N LYS A 356 -13.22 16.64 9.33
CA LYS A 356 -13.25 17.96 10.01
C LYS A 356 -12.53 19.03 9.18
N ASP A 357 -11.47 18.65 8.45
CA ASP A 357 -10.74 19.50 7.52
C ASP A 357 -10.38 18.71 6.25
N LYS A 358 -9.59 19.28 5.32
CA LYS A 358 -9.23 18.68 4.03
C LYS A 358 -8.32 17.48 4.17
N VAL A 359 -7.42 17.47 5.14
CA VAL A 359 -6.51 16.38 5.44
C VAL A 359 -6.72 15.90 6.86
N ALA A 360 -7.03 14.61 7.01
CA ALA A 360 -7.05 13.90 8.28
C ALA A 360 -5.82 12.98 8.35
N TRP A 361 -5.07 13.05 9.43
CA TRP A 361 -3.86 12.25 9.59
C TRP A 361 -3.71 11.76 11.03
N TYR A 362 -3.24 10.52 11.16
CA TYR A 362 -3.11 9.87 12.48
C TYR A 362 -1.70 10.06 13.01
N VAL A 363 -1.58 10.43 14.29
CA VAL A 363 -0.30 10.56 14.99
C VAL A 363 -0.07 9.32 15.85
N THR A 364 0.85 8.47 15.41
CA THR A 364 1.26 7.31 16.21
C THR A 364 2.04 7.76 17.45
N GLY A 365 1.89 7.05 18.57
CA GLY A 365 2.47 7.47 19.86
C GLY A 365 1.65 8.53 20.61
N GLU A 366 0.82 9.33 19.94
CA GLU A 366 -0.28 10.09 20.52
C GLU A 366 -1.60 9.32 20.45
N GLU A 367 -1.72 8.46 19.46
CA GLU A 367 -2.88 7.64 19.17
C GLU A 367 -4.15 8.46 18.87
N ALA A 368 -3.99 9.53 18.10
CA ALA A 368 -5.05 10.48 17.81
C ALA A 368 -5.04 10.98 16.35
N TRP A 369 -6.24 11.30 15.86
CA TRP A 369 -6.41 11.99 14.58
C TRP A 369 -6.20 13.48 14.73
N ARG A 370 -5.44 14.06 13.81
CA ARG A 370 -5.30 15.50 13.61
C ARG A 370 -5.80 15.90 12.23
N TYR A 371 -6.03 17.19 12.05
CA TYR A 371 -6.63 17.74 10.86
C TYR A 371 -5.88 18.99 10.41
N SER A 372 -5.77 19.19 9.10
CA SER A 372 -5.12 20.38 8.52
C SER A 372 -5.79 20.75 7.18
N PRO A 373 -5.68 22.02 6.75
CA PRO A 373 -6.26 22.49 5.49
C PRO A 373 -5.53 21.92 4.26
N THR A 374 -4.26 21.56 4.38
CA THR A 374 -3.45 21.00 3.29
C THR A 374 -2.44 19.99 3.84
N LEU A 375 -1.89 19.16 2.96
CA LEU A 375 -0.80 18.23 3.33
C LEU A 375 0.45 18.99 3.80
N ASP A 376 0.80 20.10 3.15
CA ASP A 376 1.97 20.91 3.51
C ASP A 376 1.80 21.63 4.85
N ALA A 377 0.56 21.95 5.25
CA ALA A 377 0.27 22.60 6.53
C ALA A 377 0.47 21.68 7.75
N ILE A 378 0.68 20.38 7.54
CA ILE A 378 1.01 19.43 8.61
C ILE A 378 2.39 19.76 9.21
N THR A 379 3.36 20.12 8.38
CA THR A 379 4.72 20.46 8.81
C THR A 379 4.77 21.90 9.32
N ALA A 380 4.82 22.06 10.64
CA ALA A 380 4.85 23.39 11.26
C ALA A 380 6.20 24.12 11.04
N ARG A 381 7.31 23.39 11.03
CA ARG A 381 8.67 23.87 10.74
C ARG A 381 9.56 22.72 10.31
N GLU A 382 10.65 23.04 9.62
CA GLU A 382 11.72 22.09 9.31
C GLU A 382 12.94 22.37 10.22
N ASP A 383 13.48 21.30 10.79
CA ASP A 383 14.71 21.35 11.58
C ASP A 383 15.84 20.68 10.79
N THR A 384 16.97 21.39 10.62
CA THR A 384 18.15 20.86 9.96
C THR A 384 19.12 20.28 10.98
N TRP A 385 19.59 19.06 10.70
CA TRP A 385 20.59 18.35 11.45
C TRP A 385 21.75 17.98 10.53
N TYR A 386 22.97 17.99 11.04
CA TYR A 386 24.17 17.69 10.27
C TYR A 386 24.75 16.37 10.73
N LEU A 387 25.25 15.60 9.76
CA LEU A 387 25.99 14.35 10.01
C LEU A 387 27.40 14.70 10.46
N ASP A 388 27.85 14.12 11.56
CA ASP A 388 29.22 14.23 12.07
C ASP A 388 29.65 12.88 12.67
N SER A 389 30.94 12.59 12.67
CA SER A 389 31.47 11.44 13.37
C SER A 389 32.88 11.70 13.87
N VAL A 390 33.18 11.14 15.04
CA VAL A 390 34.51 11.14 15.58
C VAL A 390 35.27 9.93 15.02
N GLU A 391 36.46 10.15 14.45
CA GLU A 391 37.34 9.08 13.94
C GLU A 391 36.70 8.20 12.83
N ALA A 392 35.73 8.74 12.06
CA ALA A 392 35.05 8.03 10.99
C ALA A 392 34.38 6.69 11.43
N ARG A 393 33.77 6.64 12.62
CA ARG A 393 33.21 5.43 13.24
C ARG A 393 31.72 5.23 12.96
N ALA A 394 31.14 6.00 12.05
CA ALA A 394 29.69 5.90 11.74
C ALA A 394 29.27 4.53 11.16
N ASN A 395 30.21 3.69 10.74
CA ASN A 395 29.90 2.34 10.25
C ASN A 395 29.63 1.31 11.36
N ASP A 396 29.79 1.66 12.63
CA ASP A 396 29.44 0.83 13.77
C ASP A 396 28.13 1.33 14.40
N VAL A 397 27.13 0.47 14.55
CA VAL A 397 25.81 0.85 15.07
C VAL A 397 25.85 1.30 16.53
N PHE A 398 26.84 0.84 17.32
CA PHE A 398 27.01 1.19 18.73
C PHE A 398 27.87 2.44 18.92
N ALA A 399 28.98 2.55 18.16
CA ALA A 399 29.81 3.73 18.20
C ALA A 399 29.20 4.91 17.46
N SER A 400 28.61 4.67 16.33
CA SER A 400 27.85 5.56 15.44
C SER A 400 28.44 6.97 15.22
N GLY A 401 27.92 7.69 14.26
CA GLY A 401 28.05 9.14 14.16
C GLY A 401 26.90 9.85 14.90
N ASP A 402 26.94 11.17 14.86
CA ASP A 402 25.99 12.06 15.49
C ASP A 402 25.16 12.85 14.46
N LEU A 403 23.88 13.05 14.78
CA LEU A 403 23.03 14.07 14.16
C LEU A 403 23.06 15.30 15.06
N GLN A 404 23.67 16.38 14.62
CA GLN A 404 23.86 17.57 15.43
C GLN A 404 23.36 18.85 14.75
N ARG A 405 23.11 19.91 15.55
CA ARG A 405 22.60 21.20 15.05
C ARG A 405 23.66 22.06 14.40
N ASP A 406 24.90 21.92 14.84
CA ASP A 406 26.01 22.69 14.32
C ASP A 406 26.66 21.98 13.12
N LYS A 407 27.15 22.75 12.17
CA LYS A 407 27.88 22.20 11.03
C LYS A 407 29.17 21.53 11.52
N PRO A 408 29.51 20.30 11.07
CA PRO A 408 30.73 19.64 11.45
C PRO A 408 31.94 20.44 11.00
N ARG A 409 32.98 20.45 11.82
CA ARG A 409 34.26 21.10 11.51
C ARG A 409 35.26 20.14 10.84
N GLY A 410 35.02 18.85 11.00
CA GLY A 410 35.82 17.77 10.43
C GLY A 410 35.67 17.63 8.93
N ARG A 411 36.66 17.01 8.28
CA ARG A 411 36.65 16.72 6.84
C ARG A 411 36.93 15.24 6.56
N THR A 412 37.01 14.41 7.57
CA THR A 412 37.22 12.97 7.42
C THR A 412 35.90 12.32 7.01
N PRO A 413 35.85 11.63 5.85
CA PRO A 413 34.64 10.99 5.43
C PRO A 413 34.38 9.70 6.21
N ASP A 414 33.12 9.42 6.52
CA ASP A 414 32.67 8.09 6.93
C ASP A 414 32.65 7.15 5.74
N ARG A 415 32.85 5.85 5.96
CA ARG A 415 32.99 4.86 4.90
C ARG A 415 32.31 3.55 5.27
N TYR A 416 31.71 2.91 4.27
CA TYR A 416 31.33 1.50 4.32
C TYR A 416 31.70 0.83 2.99
N VAL A 417 31.76 -0.49 3.01
CA VAL A 417 31.98 -1.30 1.81
C VAL A 417 30.72 -2.12 1.57
N TYR A 418 30.19 -2.00 0.36
CA TYR A 418 29.16 -2.89 -0.15
C TYR A 418 29.83 -3.99 -1.00
N ASP A 419 29.66 -5.23 -0.58
CA ASP A 419 30.11 -6.40 -1.31
C ASP A 419 28.87 -7.12 -1.88
N PRO A 420 28.60 -7.08 -3.20
CA PRO A 420 27.46 -7.76 -3.80
C PRO A 420 27.55 -9.29 -3.72
N LEU A 421 28.72 -9.85 -3.35
CA LEU A 421 28.87 -11.29 -3.12
C LEU A 421 28.57 -11.71 -1.67
N ASP A 422 28.37 -10.75 -0.78
CA ASP A 422 28.00 -11.02 0.61
C ASP A 422 26.49 -11.24 0.73
N THR A 423 26.08 -12.50 0.80
CA THR A 423 24.68 -12.93 0.92
C THR A 423 24.20 -13.06 2.37
N SER A 424 24.98 -12.62 3.34
CA SER A 424 24.66 -12.81 4.77
C SER A 424 23.39 -12.06 5.23
N SER A 425 23.01 -10.98 4.55
CA SER A 425 21.75 -10.27 4.83
C SER A 425 20.51 -11.09 4.49
N ALA A 426 20.61 -12.01 3.54
CA ALA A 426 19.50 -12.85 3.12
C ALA A 426 19.06 -13.87 4.19
N GLU A 427 19.84 -14.09 5.24
CA GLU A 427 19.40 -14.88 6.39
C GLU A 427 18.26 -14.19 7.16
N TRP A 428 18.29 -12.87 7.21
CA TRP A 428 17.26 -12.08 7.86
C TRP A 428 15.95 -12.03 7.03
N GLU A 429 16.03 -12.10 5.71
CA GLU A 429 14.90 -12.07 4.80
C GLU A 429 14.13 -13.41 4.71
N GLN A 430 14.59 -14.45 5.42
CA GLN A 430 13.93 -15.76 5.45
C GLN A 430 12.73 -15.84 6.41
N ASP A 431 12.55 -14.86 7.28
CA ASP A 431 11.43 -14.83 8.20
C ASP A 431 10.15 -14.40 7.45
N ASP A 432 9.11 -15.22 7.54
CA ASP A 432 7.76 -14.99 6.98
C ASP A 432 7.05 -13.76 7.61
N GLU A 433 7.67 -13.08 8.57
CA GLU A 433 7.12 -11.89 9.20
C GLU A 433 7.30 -10.70 8.26
N PRO A 434 6.20 -10.15 7.72
CA PRO A 434 6.31 -8.96 6.92
C PRO A 434 6.85 -7.82 7.78
N GLU A 435 7.98 -7.27 7.37
CA GLU A 435 8.56 -5.99 7.75
C GLU A 435 8.16 -5.52 9.16
N GLY A 436 8.80 -6.08 10.18
CA GLY A 436 8.59 -5.67 11.56
C GLY A 436 8.94 -4.18 11.73
N LEU A 437 7.95 -3.33 11.91
CA LEU A 437 8.18 -1.90 12.18
C LEU A 437 8.99 -1.68 13.47
N VAL A 438 9.04 -2.68 14.33
CA VAL A 438 9.78 -2.64 15.61
C VAL A 438 11.04 -3.49 15.59
N ASP A 439 11.38 -4.13 14.48
CA ASP A 439 12.53 -5.00 14.35
C ASP A 439 13.82 -4.20 14.18
N GLN A 440 14.86 -4.54 14.93
CA GLN A 440 16.18 -3.92 14.86
C GLN A 440 17.27 -4.84 14.27
N ARG A 441 16.93 -6.08 13.94
CA ARG A 441 17.91 -7.06 13.44
C ARG A 441 18.64 -6.52 12.21
N GLY A 442 17.92 -5.83 11.31
CA GLY A 442 18.51 -5.18 10.15
C GLY A 442 19.64 -4.21 10.50
N ALA A 443 19.44 -3.34 11.49
CA ALA A 443 20.49 -2.42 11.92
C ALA A 443 21.73 -3.15 12.46
N MET A 444 21.54 -4.28 13.15
CA MET A 444 22.66 -5.08 13.65
C MET A 444 23.42 -5.80 12.52
N LEU A 445 22.70 -6.36 11.55
CA LEU A 445 23.28 -7.04 10.39
C LEU A 445 24.10 -6.10 9.50
N TYR A 446 23.67 -4.86 9.38
CA TYR A 446 24.37 -3.84 8.59
C TYR A 446 25.49 -3.13 9.37
N SER A 447 25.74 -3.45 10.65
CA SER A 447 26.88 -2.91 11.38
C SER A 447 28.21 -3.30 10.70
N GLY A 448 29.03 -2.33 10.37
CA GLY A 448 30.23 -2.49 9.52
C GLY A 448 29.98 -2.35 8.01
N LYS A 449 28.73 -2.46 7.54
CA LYS A 449 28.33 -2.45 6.12
C LYS A 449 27.44 -1.25 5.73
N ALA A 450 27.11 -0.39 6.69
CA ALA A 450 26.27 0.80 6.53
C ALA A 450 26.80 1.93 7.43
N LEU A 451 26.21 3.12 7.34
CA LEU A 451 26.51 4.23 8.23
C LEU A 451 25.31 4.51 9.14
N PHE A 452 25.60 4.77 10.40
CA PHE A 452 24.61 5.03 11.45
C PHE A 452 24.90 6.36 12.13
N TYR A 453 23.87 7.18 12.29
CA TYR A 453 23.94 8.46 12.99
C TYR A 453 22.80 8.56 13.98
N HIS A 454 23.09 8.93 15.22
CA HIS A 454 22.07 9.11 16.25
C HIS A 454 21.92 10.57 16.64
N SER A 455 20.67 10.99 16.86
CA SER A 455 20.42 12.29 17.45
C SER A 455 20.71 12.31 18.94
N PRO A 456 20.87 13.48 19.57
CA PRO A 456 20.73 13.62 21.00
C PRO A 456 19.39 13.05 21.47
N VAL A 457 19.35 12.60 22.74
CA VAL A 457 18.11 12.11 23.37
C VAL A 457 17.12 13.27 23.51
N PHE A 458 15.86 13.04 23.13
CA PHE A 458 14.80 14.01 23.32
C PHE A 458 14.49 14.22 24.82
N THR A 459 14.51 15.45 25.26
CA THR A 459 14.26 15.81 26.66
C THR A 459 12.78 15.95 27.01
N HIS A 460 11.92 15.95 26.00
CA HIS A 460 10.45 16.00 26.11
C HIS A 460 9.83 15.25 24.92
N ASP A 461 8.57 14.91 25.03
CA ASP A 461 7.81 14.33 23.91
C ASP A 461 7.83 15.30 22.75
N THR A 462 8.13 14.79 21.56
CA THR A 462 8.34 15.61 20.36
C THR A 462 7.53 15.08 19.20
N ASP A 463 6.68 15.92 18.62
CA ASP A 463 5.91 15.55 17.44
C ASP A 463 6.78 15.73 16.19
N ILE A 464 6.88 14.67 15.39
CA ILE A 464 7.51 14.67 14.07
C ILE A 464 6.40 14.36 13.07
N ALA A 465 6.15 15.29 12.13
CA ALA A 465 5.11 15.11 11.12
C ALA A 465 5.49 15.78 9.79
N GLY A 466 5.34 15.05 8.70
CA GLY A 466 5.71 15.49 7.36
C GLY A 466 6.65 14.51 6.67
N PHE A 467 7.70 15.03 6.05
CA PHE A 467 8.62 14.26 5.22
C PHE A 467 10.06 14.56 5.62
N PHE A 468 10.85 13.53 5.87
CA PHE A 468 12.30 13.69 6.00
C PHE A 468 12.93 14.05 4.66
N LYS A 469 14.11 14.65 4.71
CA LYS A 469 14.97 14.94 3.57
C LYS A 469 16.42 14.71 3.99
N LEU A 470 17.22 14.12 3.12
CA LEU A 470 18.67 13.99 3.34
C LEU A 470 19.40 14.52 2.11
N ALA A 471 20.38 15.39 2.32
CA ALA A 471 21.37 15.78 1.31
C ALA A 471 22.74 15.32 1.78
N ALA A 472 23.41 14.47 1.00
CA ALA A 472 24.73 13.95 1.31
C ALA A 472 25.69 14.14 0.14
N TRP A 473 26.97 14.39 0.44
CA TRP A 473 28.03 14.39 -0.55
C TRP A 473 28.73 13.03 -0.47
N ILE A 474 28.62 12.25 -1.54
CA ILE A 474 29.04 10.85 -1.59
C ILE A 474 30.06 10.69 -2.71
N SER A 475 31.10 9.89 -2.46
CA SER A 475 32.04 9.41 -3.47
C SER A 475 31.93 7.90 -3.56
N LEU A 476 31.80 7.40 -4.77
CA LEU A 476 31.76 5.96 -5.06
C LEU A 476 33.01 5.55 -5.82
N ASP A 477 33.47 4.32 -5.64
CA ASP A 477 34.56 3.71 -6.41
C ASP A 477 34.06 2.93 -7.63
N GLN A 478 32.72 2.83 -7.78
CA GLN A 478 32.04 2.19 -8.91
C GLN A 478 31.15 3.20 -9.67
N PRO A 479 30.82 2.92 -10.94
CA PRO A 479 30.03 3.83 -11.75
C PRO A 479 28.55 3.91 -11.35
N ASP A 480 28.08 2.97 -10.53
CA ASP A 480 26.70 2.91 -10.07
C ASP A 480 26.55 2.06 -8.80
N THR A 481 25.54 2.35 -7.98
CA THR A 481 25.12 1.54 -6.84
C THR A 481 23.74 1.99 -6.39
N ASP A 482 23.08 1.19 -5.56
CA ASP A 482 21.84 1.56 -4.89
C ASP A 482 22.12 1.94 -3.44
N ILE A 483 21.50 3.03 -2.99
CA ILE A 483 21.64 3.54 -1.63
C ILE A 483 20.23 3.67 -1.05
N THR A 484 20.03 3.08 0.12
CA THR A 484 18.81 3.26 0.92
C THR A 484 19.11 4.07 2.16
N VAL A 485 18.15 4.85 2.60
CA VAL A 485 18.22 5.64 3.83
C VAL A 485 16.95 5.41 4.64
N GLY A 486 17.12 5.16 5.93
CA GLY A 486 16.00 4.91 6.84
C GLY A 486 16.14 5.71 8.12
N VAL A 487 15.02 6.21 8.63
CA VAL A 487 14.93 6.89 9.92
C VAL A 487 14.11 6.05 10.88
N THR A 488 14.65 5.82 12.06
CA THR A 488 14.04 4.99 13.11
C THR A 488 14.03 5.76 14.43
N GLU A 489 12.96 5.68 15.21
CA GLU A 489 12.97 6.05 16.62
C GLU A 489 13.63 4.92 17.42
N VAL A 490 14.65 5.21 18.20
CA VAL A 490 15.20 4.30 19.21
C VAL A 490 14.75 4.81 20.58
N LYS A 491 13.97 3.99 21.27
CA LYS A 491 13.37 4.33 22.56
C LYS A 491 14.36 4.19 23.71
N ALA A 492 13.99 4.72 24.88
CA ALA A 492 14.82 4.66 26.09
C ALA A 492 15.09 3.22 26.59
N ASP A 493 14.20 2.28 26.30
CA ASP A 493 14.33 0.86 26.61
C ASP A 493 15.15 0.07 25.56
N GLY A 494 15.62 0.76 24.53
CA GLY A 494 16.38 0.16 23.42
C GLY A 494 15.52 -0.42 22.31
N SER A 495 14.18 -0.51 22.45
CA SER A 495 13.30 -0.88 21.35
C SER A 495 13.26 0.20 20.27
N SER A 496 12.82 -0.14 19.06
CA SER A 496 12.78 0.81 17.94
C SER A 496 11.43 0.84 17.24
N VAL A 497 11.22 1.92 16.49
CA VAL A 497 10.09 2.05 15.56
C VAL A 497 10.61 2.66 14.26
N TYR A 498 10.43 1.95 13.16
CA TYR A 498 10.69 2.49 11.83
C TYR A 498 9.75 3.66 11.54
N LEU A 499 10.28 4.75 11.02
CA LEU A 499 9.52 5.97 10.75
C LEU A 499 9.29 6.19 9.27
N ALA A 500 10.36 6.26 8.49
CA ALA A 500 10.29 6.53 7.04
C ALA A 500 11.63 6.21 6.38
N GLY A 501 11.59 5.96 5.07
CA GLY A 501 12.78 5.76 4.26
C GLY A 501 12.66 6.33 2.87
N ASP A 502 13.79 6.34 2.19
CA ASP A 502 13.96 6.71 0.79
C ASP A 502 15.09 5.88 0.18
N SER A 503 15.11 5.74 -1.12
CA SER A 503 16.16 5.01 -1.84
C SER A 503 16.54 5.75 -3.11
N LEU A 504 17.78 5.53 -3.57
CA LEU A 504 18.27 6.18 -4.78
C LEU A 504 19.31 5.31 -5.47
N ARG A 505 19.12 5.07 -6.78
CA ARG A 505 20.16 4.50 -7.62
C ARG A 505 21.07 5.61 -8.14
N ALA A 506 22.36 5.47 -7.94
CA ALA A 506 23.36 6.53 -8.14
C ALA A 506 23.32 7.15 -9.55
N ARG A 507 23.09 6.34 -10.60
CA ARG A 507 22.96 6.82 -11.99
C ARG A 507 21.77 7.76 -12.20
N TYR A 508 20.76 7.73 -11.31
CA TYR A 508 19.55 8.57 -11.39
C TYR A 508 19.55 9.74 -10.40
N ARG A 509 20.70 10.01 -9.73
CA ARG A 509 20.82 11.08 -8.72
C ARG A 509 20.40 12.46 -9.18
N LYS A 510 20.50 12.74 -10.50
CA LYS A 510 20.14 14.03 -11.10
C LYS A 510 18.73 14.02 -11.69
N SER A 511 18.28 12.89 -12.21
CA SER A 511 16.99 12.78 -12.88
C SER A 511 16.54 11.32 -12.99
N LEU A 512 15.26 11.06 -12.72
CA LEU A 512 14.67 9.74 -13.02
C LEU A 512 14.37 9.54 -14.53
N ARG A 513 14.52 10.60 -15.33
CA ARG A 513 14.28 10.53 -16.79
C ARG A 513 15.55 10.40 -17.61
N ALA A 514 16.72 10.43 -16.97
CA ALA A 514 18.00 10.30 -17.64
C ALA A 514 19.04 9.65 -16.71
N ALA A 515 19.66 8.59 -17.19
CA ALA A 515 20.74 7.93 -16.46
C ALA A 515 22.08 8.63 -16.75
N GLU A 516 22.86 8.85 -15.72
CA GLU A 516 24.23 9.38 -15.80
C GLU A 516 25.13 8.60 -14.86
N ALA A 517 26.03 7.78 -15.42
CA ALA A 517 27.00 7.02 -14.63
C ALA A 517 27.83 7.95 -13.73
N VAL A 518 28.11 7.49 -12.52
CA VAL A 518 29.00 8.20 -11.60
C VAL A 518 30.43 8.07 -12.07
N LYS A 519 31.20 9.17 -11.99
CA LYS A 519 32.64 9.10 -12.19
C LYS A 519 33.28 8.58 -10.89
N PRO A 520 33.91 7.39 -10.90
CA PRO A 520 34.55 6.85 -9.71
C PRO A 520 35.51 7.85 -9.04
N GLY A 521 35.42 7.98 -7.73
CA GLY A 521 36.19 8.92 -6.92
C GLY A 521 35.72 10.36 -6.91
N ALA A 522 34.75 10.74 -7.77
CA ALA A 522 34.16 12.08 -7.71
C ALA A 522 33.25 12.22 -6.49
N ILE A 523 33.32 13.36 -5.81
CA ILE A 523 32.40 13.71 -4.74
C ILE A 523 31.23 14.46 -5.36
N GLU A 524 30.03 13.88 -5.29
CA GLU A 524 28.81 14.46 -5.83
C GLU A 524 27.72 14.55 -4.77
N ARG A 525 26.75 15.44 -4.97
CA ARG A 525 25.59 15.61 -4.09
C ARG A 525 24.52 14.60 -4.47
N TYR A 526 23.96 13.94 -3.46
CA TYR A 526 22.81 13.04 -3.54
C TYR A 526 21.70 13.59 -2.67
N ASP A 527 20.51 13.81 -3.27
CA ASP A 527 19.34 14.33 -2.60
C ASP A 527 18.27 13.24 -2.45
N PHE A 528 18.07 12.79 -1.22
CA PHE A 528 16.97 11.91 -0.82
C PHE A 528 15.81 12.81 -0.36
N SER A 529 14.82 13.01 -1.20
CA SER A 529 13.71 13.94 -0.98
C SER A 529 12.33 13.30 -1.11
N ARG A 530 12.29 11.98 -1.19
CA ARG A 530 11.08 11.20 -1.42
C ARG A 530 10.77 10.22 -0.30
N PHE A 531 11.20 10.53 0.90
CA PHE A 531 10.80 9.80 2.10
C PHE A 531 9.28 9.66 2.16
N SER A 532 8.80 8.54 2.65
CA SER A 532 7.39 8.37 3.00
C SER A 532 6.97 9.37 4.07
N PHE A 533 5.67 9.69 4.09
CA PHE A 533 5.07 10.54 5.13
C PHE A 533 5.15 9.84 6.49
N VAL A 534 5.47 10.60 7.51
CA VAL A 534 5.46 10.16 8.89
C VAL A 534 4.67 11.14 9.76
N ALA A 535 3.97 10.59 10.75
CA ALA A 535 3.39 11.37 11.84
C ALA A 535 3.49 10.58 13.14
N ARG A 536 4.41 11.02 14.01
CA ARG A 536 4.71 10.32 15.24
C ARG A 536 5.03 11.25 16.39
N ARG A 537 4.48 10.95 17.55
CA ARG A 537 4.96 11.49 18.82
C ARG A 537 6.09 10.62 19.33
N VAL A 538 7.31 11.11 19.17
CA VAL A 538 8.53 10.51 19.69
C VAL A 538 8.59 10.80 21.20
N ALA A 539 8.70 9.76 22.02
CA ALA A 539 8.65 9.90 23.47
C ALA A 539 9.93 10.55 24.03
N LYS A 540 9.79 11.25 25.14
CA LYS A 540 10.95 11.68 25.97
C LYS A 540 11.85 10.49 26.27
N GLY A 541 13.15 10.67 26.15
CA GLY A 541 14.15 9.62 26.35
C GLY A 541 14.50 8.83 25.07
N SER A 542 13.70 8.96 24.00
CA SER A 542 14.03 8.41 22.69
C SER A 542 15.05 9.27 21.93
N ARG A 543 15.59 8.73 20.86
CA ARG A 543 16.44 9.43 19.88
C ARG A 543 16.11 8.94 18.47
N LEU A 544 16.49 9.71 17.45
CA LEU A 544 16.43 9.26 16.06
C LEU A 544 17.73 8.53 15.71
N ARG A 545 17.60 7.49 14.88
CA ARG A 545 18.69 6.83 14.16
C ARG A 545 18.45 7.04 12.67
N LEU A 546 19.44 7.61 11.98
CA LEU A 546 19.54 7.57 10.53
C LEU A 546 20.49 6.43 10.16
N MET A 547 20.07 5.58 9.24
CA MET A 547 20.89 4.56 8.60
C MET A 547 21.04 4.91 7.12
N ILE A 548 22.25 4.79 6.58
CA ILE A 548 22.57 4.88 5.15
C ILE A 548 23.22 3.56 4.77
N ALA A 549 22.58 2.77 3.93
CA ALA A 549 22.96 1.40 3.64
C ALA A 549 22.91 1.09 2.14
N PRO A 550 23.56 0.03 1.66
CA PRO A 550 23.26 -0.54 0.35
C PRO A 550 21.87 -1.19 0.36
N ILE A 551 21.30 -1.39 -0.81
CA ILE A 551 20.15 -2.28 -0.99
C ILE A 551 20.69 -3.67 -1.29
N ASN A 552 20.30 -4.65 -0.50
CA ASN A 552 20.56 -6.05 -0.75
C ASN A 552 19.24 -6.73 -1.08
N SER A 553 19.17 -7.36 -2.25
CA SER A 553 18.05 -8.13 -2.82
C SER A 553 16.81 -7.35 -3.19
#